data_21c62fd7c04a06edc14a536d39d2a56e
#
_entry.id   21c62fd7c04a06edc14a536d39d2a56e
#
_cell.length_a   1.000
_cell.length_b   1.000
_cell.length_c   1.000
_cell.angle_alpha   90.00
_cell.angle_beta   90.00
_cell.angle_gamma   90.00
#
_symmetry.space_group_name_H-M   'P 1'
#
loop_
_entity.id
_entity.type
_entity.pdbx_description
1 polymer ?
#
loop_
_entity_poly.entity_id
_entity_poly.type
_entity_poly.pdbx_seq_one_letter_code
_entity_poly.pdbx_strand_id
1 'polypeptide(L)'
;MHIDALIHTFRLLDIVDIIIVAIGIYYLYKLLKDTRAVSLLKGLVMLAILNLLSHLLHLYVINWILQQSMTVLLFALPVVFQPELRRALEQLGRGRIFSKAQNVNEEEMDMAINEVMAAARVMSREHTGALIVFEREVGLNDFVDTGILIDAVLSRELIKNIFVPSTPLHDGALIIRDGRIRAAGCLLPLTEDRTLSTELGTRHRAAIGLSEQTDAVVVVVSEETGTISYTYGGHIYRHLPEDQIKEALRTFMERPRQTITGMWKWGAKK
;
A
#
# COMPACT_ATOMS: atom_id res chain seq x y z
N MET A 1 33.12 -29.91 -28.81
CA MET A 1 33.64 -30.75 -27.72
C MET A 1 33.64 -29.99 -26.38
N HIS A 2 32.56 -29.25 -26.06
CA HIS A 2 32.44 -28.53 -24.79
C HIS A 2 31.03 -28.58 -24.14
N ILE A 3 30.06 -29.25 -24.77
CA ILE A 3 28.67 -29.31 -24.24
C ILE A 3 28.54 -30.46 -23.23
N ASP A 4 29.24 -31.59 -23.47
CA ASP A 4 29.18 -32.75 -22.57
C ASP A 4 29.84 -32.51 -21.20
N ALA A 5 30.86 -31.64 -21.14
CA ALA A 5 31.48 -31.25 -19.88
C ALA A 5 30.60 -30.38 -19.00
N LEU A 6 29.68 -29.61 -19.60
CA LEU A 6 28.71 -28.75 -18.88
C LEU A 6 27.59 -29.57 -18.23
N ILE A 7 27.16 -30.67 -18.86
CA ILE A 7 26.04 -31.50 -18.38
C ILE A 7 26.44 -32.32 -17.14
N HIS A 8 27.72 -32.73 -17.02
CA HIS A 8 28.22 -33.52 -15.88
C HIS A 8 28.56 -32.69 -14.63
N THR A 9 28.51 -31.33 -14.72
CA THR A 9 28.81 -30.45 -13.58
C THR A 9 27.56 -29.91 -12.88
N PHE A 10 26.39 -30.19 -13.45
CA PHE A 10 25.11 -29.76 -12.83
C PHE A 10 24.86 -30.55 -11.54
N ARG A 11 25.06 -29.92 -10.41
CA ARG A 11 24.68 -30.44 -9.10
C ARG A 11 23.19 -30.07 -8.82
N LEU A 12 22.53 -30.92 -8.06
CA LEU A 12 21.16 -30.66 -7.61
C LEU A 12 21.01 -29.29 -6.90
N LEU A 13 22.10 -28.83 -6.29
CA LEU A 13 22.22 -27.50 -5.66
C LEU A 13 22.13 -26.33 -6.65
N ASP A 14 22.60 -26.53 -7.90
CA ASP A 14 22.57 -25.49 -8.93
C ASP A 14 21.12 -25.21 -9.38
N ILE A 15 20.28 -26.24 -9.38
CA ILE A 15 18.84 -26.09 -9.66
C ILE A 15 18.17 -25.31 -8.54
N VAL A 16 18.50 -25.56 -7.29
CA VAL A 16 17.98 -24.84 -6.14
C VAL A 16 18.40 -23.37 -6.19
N ASP A 17 19.65 -23.09 -6.55
CA ASP A 17 20.18 -21.74 -6.69
C ASP A 17 19.42 -20.97 -7.80
N ILE A 18 19.25 -21.57 -8.97
CA ILE A 18 18.47 -21.01 -10.08
C ILE A 18 17.02 -20.71 -9.64
N ILE A 19 16.39 -21.62 -8.90
CA ILE A 19 15.02 -21.42 -8.42
C ILE A 19 14.97 -20.27 -7.43
N ILE A 20 15.90 -20.16 -6.49
CA ILE A 20 15.96 -19.06 -5.51
C ILE A 20 16.13 -17.73 -6.23
N VAL A 21 17.05 -17.64 -7.18
CA VAL A 21 17.28 -16.42 -7.98
C VAL A 21 16.06 -16.08 -8.83
N ALA A 22 15.42 -17.07 -9.47
CA ALA A 22 14.19 -16.85 -10.25
C ALA A 22 13.05 -16.34 -9.40
N ILE A 23 12.87 -16.89 -8.20
CA ILE A 23 11.87 -16.40 -7.22
C ILE A 23 12.20 -14.97 -6.81
N GLY A 24 13.47 -14.68 -6.49
CA GLY A 24 13.91 -13.32 -6.13
C GLY A 24 13.63 -12.30 -7.25
N ILE A 25 13.96 -12.63 -8.50
CA ILE A 25 13.68 -11.79 -9.66
C ILE A 25 12.17 -11.62 -9.88
N TYR A 26 11.37 -12.67 -9.69
CA TYR A 26 9.91 -12.60 -9.82
C TYR A 26 9.29 -11.64 -8.79
N TYR A 27 9.70 -11.73 -7.52
CA TYR A 27 9.23 -10.82 -6.47
C TYR A 27 9.69 -9.38 -6.71
N LEU A 28 10.93 -9.19 -7.17
CA LEU A 28 11.44 -7.87 -7.55
C LEU A 28 10.65 -7.28 -8.72
N TYR A 29 10.37 -8.06 -9.75
CA TYR A 29 9.53 -7.63 -10.87
C TYR A 29 8.11 -7.26 -10.42
N LYS A 30 7.50 -8.07 -9.54
CA LYS A 30 6.17 -7.79 -9.00
C LYS A 30 6.13 -6.49 -8.17
N LEU A 31 7.20 -6.21 -7.43
CA LEU A 31 7.34 -4.97 -6.65
C LEU A 31 7.44 -3.73 -7.55
N LEU A 32 8.11 -3.87 -8.69
CA LEU A 32 8.38 -2.75 -9.61
C LEU A 32 7.27 -2.52 -10.64
N LYS A 33 6.45 -3.54 -10.95
CA LYS A 33 5.53 -3.57 -12.10
C LYS A 33 4.58 -2.36 -12.18
N ASP A 34 4.10 -1.87 -11.03
CA ASP A 34 3.09 -0.82 -10.98
C ASP A 34 3.70 0.53 -10.51
N THR A 35 5.03 0.69 -10.62
CA THR A 35 5.74 1.90 -10.21
C THR A 35 6.31 2.68 -11.40
N ARG A 36 6.62 3.97 -11.19
CA ARG A 36 7.35 4.81 -12.16
C ARG A 36 8.73 4.25 -12.51
N ALA A 37 9.24 3.33 -11.68
CA ALA A 37 10.50 2.62 -11.89
C ALA A 37 10.56 1.86 -13.22
N VAL A 38 9.47 1.25 -13.67
CA VAL A 38 9.42 0.51 -14.96
C VAL A 38 9.67 1.46 -16.14
N SER A 39 9.11 2.64 -16.12
CA SER A 39 9.33 3.64 -17.19
C SER A 39 10.77 4.11 -17.22
N LEU A 40 11.39 4.32 -16.05
CA LEU A 40 12.80 4.69 -15.95
C LEU A 40 13.72 3.55 -16.41
N LEU A 41 13.41 2.31 -16.06
CA LEU A 41 14.15 1.13 -16.49
C LEU A 41 14.10 0.96 -18.01
N LYS A 42 12.93 1.18 -18.64
CA LYS A 42 12.82 1.18 -20.11
C LYS A 42 13.70 2.27 -20.76
N GLY A 43 13.76 3.46 -20.18
CA GLY A 43 14.66 4.53 -20.63
C GLY A 43 16.12 4.14 -20.52
N LEU A 44 16.52 3.50 -19.42
CA LEU A 44 17.89 3.00 -19.21
C LEU A 44 18.28 1.93 -20.24
N VAL A 45 17.39 0.96 -20.51
CA VAL A 45 17.62 -0.08 -21.52
C VAL A 45 17.75 0.55 -22.90
N MET A 46 16.92 1.55 -23.23
CA MET A 46 17.02 2.28 -24.50
C MET A 46 18.37 3.00 -24.65
N LEU A 47 18.85 3.66 -23.59
CA LEU A 47 20.17 4.29 -23.59
C LEU A 47 21.32 3.27 -23.73
N ALA A 48 21.19 2.10 -23.11
CA ALA A 48 22.17 1.03 -23.24
C ALA A 48 22.23 0.49 -24.70
N ILE A 49 21.08 0.32 -25.33
CA ILE A 49 20.99 -0.11 -26.74
C ILE A 49 21.61 0.97 -27.66
N LEU A 50 21.32 2.26 -27.43
CA LEU A 50 21.91 3.36 -28.20
C LEU A 50 23.43 3.42 -28.04
N ASN A 51 23.95 3.18 -26.82
CA ASN A 51 25.39 3.11 -26.56
C ASN A 51 26.04 1.95 -27.34
N LEU A 52 25.43 0.76 -27.31
CA LEU A 52 25.91 -0.40 -28.09
C LEU A 52 25.92 -0.11 -29.59
N LEU A 53 24.84 0.50 -30.10
CA LEU A 53 24.72 0.86 -31.52
C LEU A 53 25.77 1.90 -31.92
N SER A 54 25.99 2.93 -31.11
CA SER A 54 27.02 3.94 -31.30
C SER A 54 28.42 3.35 -31.36
N HIS A 55 28.69 2.37 -30.51
CA HIS A 55 29.96 1.65 -30.50
C HIS A 55 30.16 0.83 -31.79
N LEU A 56 29.13 0.09 -32.23
CA LEU A 56 29.17 -0.69 -33.48
C LEU A 56 29.33 0.18 -34.75
N LEU A 57 28.75 1.39 -34.75
CA LEU A 57 28.82 2.34 -35.84
C LEU A 57 30.08 3.24 -35.78
N HIS A 58 30.97 3.04 -34.81
CA HIS A 58 32.19 3.84 -34.60
C HIS A 58 31.92 5.34 -34.42
N LEU A 59 30.80 5.74 -33.81
CA LEU A 59 30.39 7.13 -33.58
C LEU A 59 31.05 7.67 -32.31
N TYR A 60 32.32 8.10 -32.39
CA TYR A 60 33.15 8.44 -31.25
C TYR A 60 32.55 9.51 -30.32
N VAL A 61 32.01 10.62 -30.88
CA VAL A 61 31.45 11.71 -30.08
C VAL A 61 30.17 11.31 -29.38
N ILE A 62 29.28 10.60 -30.06
CA ILE A 62 28.01 10.13 -29.49
C ILE A 62 28.31 9.09 -28.40
N ASN A 63 29.23 8.18 -28.65
CA ASN A 63 29.65 7.16 -27.67
C ASN A 63 30.19 7.84 -26.39
N TRP A 64 31.06 8.85 -26.53
CA TRP A 64 31.60 9.57 -25.38
C TRP A 64 30.48 10.26 -24.56
N ILE A 65 29.53 10.95 -25.22
CA ILE A 65 28.39 11.58 -24.55
C ILE A 65 27.53 10.53 -23.84
N LEU A 66 27.21 9.42 -24.48
CA LEU A 66 26.40 8.36 -23.90
C LEU A 66 27.07 7.69 -22.71
N GLN A 67 28.38 7.43 -22.78
CA GLN A 67 29.14 6.87 -21.65
C GLN A 67 29.14 7.82 -20.45
N GLN A 68 29.34 9.14 -20.71
CA GLN A 68 29.29 10.12 -19.62
C GLN A 68 27.89 10.22 -19.02
N SER A 69 26.86 10.18 -19.86
CA SER A 69 25.46 10.19 -19.40
C SER A 69 25.12 8.94 -18.57
N MET A 70 25.60 7.75 -18.98
CA MET A 70 25.42 6.51 -18.22
C MET A 70 26.10 6.59 -16.85
N THR A 71 27.27 7.18 -16.76
CA THR A 71 27.98 7.37 -15.48
C THR A 71 27.17 8.27 -14.54
N VAL A 72 26.68 9.41 -15.01
CA VAL A 72 25.83 10.31 -14.23
C VAL A 72 24.54 9.62 -13.79
N LEU A 73 23.92 8.86 -14.72
CA LEU A 73 22.68 8.14 -14.44
C LEU A 73 22.87 7.06 -13.37
N LEU A 74 24.02 6.36 -13.36
CA LEU A 74 24.36 5.35 -12.35
C LEU A 74 24.37 5.95 -10.94
N PHE A 75 24.88 7.17 -10.78
CA PHE A 75 24.85 7.89 -9.48
C PHE A 75 23.48 8.48 -9.16
N ALA A 76 22.70 8.87 -10.17
CA ALA A 76 21.36 9.40 -9.97
C ALA A 76 20.33 8.32 -9.63
N LEU A 77 20.52 7.08 -10.09
CA LEU A 77 19.59 5.96 -9.86
C LEU A 77 19.22 5.76 -8.38
N PRO A 78 20.17 5.64 -7.43
CA PRO A 78 19.81 5.47 -6.01
C PRO A 78 18.98 6.63 -5.45
N VAL A 79 19.21 7.86 -5.92
CA VAL A 79 18.45 9.03 -5.49
C VAL A 79 17.03 9.00 -6.03
N VAL A 80 16.86 8.63 -7.31
CA VAL A 80 15.54 8.53 -7.96
C VAL A 80 14.74 7.38 -7.37
N PHE A 81 15.38 6.26 -7.03
CA PHE A 81 14.73 5.07 -6.45
C PHE A 81 14.71 5.09 -4.92
N GLN A 82 15.12 6.19 -4.28
CA GLN A 82 15.11 6.29 -2.81
C GLN A 82 13.75 5.94 -2.20
N PRO A 83 12.60 6.42 -2.72
CA PRO A 83 11.29 6.06 -2.16
C PRO A 83 10.97 4.56 -2.29
N GLU A 84 11.30 3.94 -3.43
CA GLU A 84 11.07 2.53 -3.69
C GLU A 84 11.98 1.64 -2.84
N LEU A 85 13.26 2.01 -2.72
CA LEU A 85 14.22 1.32 -1.86
C LEU A 85 13.80 1.39 -0.39
N ARG A 86 13.35 2.58 0.06
CA ARG A 86 12.82 2.75 1.42
C ARG A 86 11.62 1.82 1.64
N ARG A 87 10.63 1.83 0.74
CA ARG A 87 9.45 0.93 0.83
C ARG A 87 9.84 -0.54 0.83
N ALA A 88 10.77 -0.94 -0.05
CA ALA A 88 11.26 -2.32 -0.10
C ALA A 88 11.95 -2.74 1.20
N LEU A 89 12.82 -1.89 1.76
CA LEU A 89 13.50 -2.15 3.02
C LEU A 89 12.51 -2.17 4.20
N GLU A 90 11.51 -1.31 4.20
CA GLU A 90 10.44 -1.32 5.19
C GLU A 90 9.62 -2.62 5.12
N GLN A 91 9.28 -3.10 3.92
CA GLN A 91 8.60 -4.39 3.74
C GLN A 91 9.47 -5.56 4.19
N LEU A 92 10.77 -5.54 3.90
CA LEU A 92 11.71 -6.56 4.37
C LEU A 92 11.92 -6.49 5.89
N GLY A 93 12.05 -5.29 6.45
CA GLY A 93 12.20 -5.06 7.89
C GLY A 93 10.95 -5.37 8.69
N ARG A 94 9.77 -5.22 8.08
CA ARG A 94 8.45 -5.62 8.63
C ARG A 94 8.11 -7.08 8.35
N GLY A 95 9.02 -7.81 7.67
CA GLY A 95 8.87 -9.24 7.46
C GLY A 95 8.53 -9.93 8.77
N ARG A 96 7.55 -10.82 8.74
CA ARG A 96 6.89 -11.61 9.80
C ARG A 96 7.80 -12.17 10.91
N ILE A 97 9.12 -12.02 10.80
CA ILE A 97 10.13 -12.55 11.75
C ILE A 97 10.26 -11.62 12.97
N PHE A 98 9.95 -10.33 12.85
CA PHE A 98 10.10 -9.33 13.91
C PHE A 98 8.79 -8.68 14.39
N SER A 99 7.69 -8.81 13.67
CA SER A 99 6.42 -8.39 14.21
C SER A 99 6.02 -9.43 15.26
N LYS A 100 6.23 -9.08 16.52
CA LYS A 100 5.51 -9.67 17.64
C LYS A 100 4.05 -9.64 17.20
N ALA A 101 3.48 -10.82 16.89
CA ALA A 101 2.07 -10.94 16.56
C ALA A 101 1.31 -10.45 17.78
N GLN A 102 1.01 -9.15 17.82
CA GLN A 102 -0.05 -8.65 18.66
C GLN A 102 -1.29 -9.31 18.06
N ASN A 103 -1.75 -10.36 18.71
CA ASN A 103 -3.08 -10.90 18.49
C ASN A 103 -4.03 -9.75 18.82
N VAL A 104 -4.33 -8.90 17.81
CA VAL A 104 -5.50 -8.05 17.91
C VAL A 104 -6.64 -9.02 18.04
N ASN A 105 -7.28 -9.00 19.20
CA ASN A 105 -8.38 -9.87 19.50
C ASN A 105 -9.47 -9.57 18.46
N GLU A 106 -9.96 -10.57 17.74
CA GLU A 106 -11.04 -10.41 16.75
C GLU A 106 -12.22 -9.62 17.38
N GLU A 107 -12.44 -9.80 18.68
CA GLU A 107 -13.42 -9.06 19.47
C GLU A 107 -13.13 -7.54 19.55
N GLU A 108 -11.85 -7.16 19.73
CA GLU A 108 -11.46 -5.73 19.79
C GLU A 108 -11.62 -5.03 18.43
N MET A 109 -11.34 -5.75 17.35
CA MET A 109 -11.55 -5.22 16.00
C MET A 109 -13.04 -5.11 15.68
N ASP A 110 -13.84 -6.10 16.03
CA ASP A 110 -15.29 -6.04 15.88
C ASP A 110 -15.91 -4.90 16.70
N MET A 111 -15.43 -4.68 17.92
CA MET A 111 -15.83 -3.51 18.72
C MET A 111 -15.45 -2.21 18.02
N ALA A 112 -14.23 -2.11 17.49
CA ALA A 112 -13.78 -0.92 16.75
C ALA A 112 -14.65 -0.63 15.52
N ILE A 113 -14.99 -1.63 14.73
CA ILE A 113 -15.88 -1.48 13.57
C ILE A 113 -17.27 -1.02 14.02
N ASN A 114 -17.83 -1.60 15.08
CA ASN A 114 -19.13 -1.23 15.58
C ASN A 114 -19.16 0.23 16.10
N GLU A 115 -18.15 0.67 16.82
CA GLU A 115 -18.03 2.04 17.33
C GLU A 115 -17.88 3.05 16.18
N VAL A 116 -17.05 2.74 15.18
CA VAL A 116 -16.88 3.59 13.98
C VAL A 116 -18.19 3.71 13.23
N MET A 117 -18.89 2.60 12.98
CA MET A 117 -20.15 2.62 12.25
C MET A 117 -21.26 3.32 13.04
N ALA A 118 -21.28 3.17 14.38
CA ALA A 118 -22.19 3.91 15.23
C ALA A 118 -21.93 5.43 15.19
N ALA A 119 -20.66 5.85 15.20
CA ALA A 119 -20.27 7.24 15.02
C ALA A 119 -20.64 7.75 13.62
N ALA A 120 -20.31 7.02 12.57
CA ALA A 120 -20.60 7.35 11.18
C ALA A 120 -22.11 7.56 10.95
N ARG A 121 -22.96 6.71 11.53
CA ARG A 121 -24.42 6.83 11.47
C ARG A 121 -24.92 8.15 12.07
N VAL A 122 -24.37 8.57 13.20
CA VAL A 122 -24.74 9.84 13.84
C VAL A 122 -24.25 11.00 13.00
N MET A 123 -22.98 10.99 12.58
CA MET A 123 -22.40 12.03 11.72
C MET A 123 -23.11 12.15 10.36
N SER A 124 -23.56 11.02 9.80
CA SER A 124 -24.38 10.98 8.58
C SER A 124 -25.69 11.80 8.74
N ARG A 125 -26.39 11.61 9.87
CA ARG A 125 -27.63 12.34 10.16
C ARG A 125 -27.41 13.82 10.46
N GLU A 126 -26.27 14.14 11.06
CA GLU A 126 -25.87 15.50 11.42
C GLU A 126 -25.17 16.23 10.25
N HIS A 127 -24.96 15.54 9.10
CA HIS A 127 -24.20 16.03 7.95
C HIS A 127 -22.78 16.49 8.36
N THR A 128 -22.17 15.77 9.30
CA THR A 128 -20.81 16.04 9.75
C THR A 128 -19.85 15.18 8.92
N GLY A 129 -18.96 15.83 8.17
CA GLY A 129 -17.96 15.16 7.36
C GLY A 129 -16.93 14.42 8.20
N ALA A 130 -16.62 13.18 7.85
CA ALA A 130 -15.61 12.38 8.54
C ALA A 130 -14.77 11.56 7.57
N LEU A 131 -13.50 11.34 7.94
CA LEU A 131 -12.51 10.55 7.19
C LEU A 131 -11.80 9.63 8.18
N ILE A 132 -12.14 8.35 8.20
CA ILE A 132 -11.69 7.37 9.20
C ILE A 132 -10.95 6.25 8.51
N VAL A 133 -9.70 6.05 8.88
CA VAL A 133 -8.77 5.10 8.27
C VAL A 133 -8.53 3.93 9.20
N PHE A 134 -8.73 2.73 8.72
CA PHE A 134 -8.27 1.50 9.35
C PHE A 134 -6.92 1.10 8.73
N GLU A 135 -5.86 1.19 9.52
CA GLU A 135 -4.53 0.72 9.13
C GLU A 135 -4.51 -0.80 9.10
N ARG A 136 -3.87 -1.38 8.08
CA ARG A 136 -3.73 -2.82 7.91
C ARG A 136 -2.25 -3.24 7.91
N GLU A 137 -1.81 -3.99 6.88
CA GLU A 137 -0.43 -4.48 6.81
C GLU A 137 0.58 -3.38 6.45
N VAL A 138 0.17 -2.43 5.59
CA VAL A 138 0.98 -1.28 5.23
C VAL A 138 0.86 -0.22 6.31
N GLY A 139 1.96 0.04 7.04
CA GLY A 139 1.95 1.04 8.11
C GLY A 139 1.80 2.45 7.59
N LEU A 140 1.07 3.27 8.32
CA LEU A 140 0.72 4.64 7.97
C LEU A 140 1.50 5.69 8.77
N ASN A 141 2.71 5.38 9.26
CA ASN A 141 3.48 6.30 10.10
C ASN A 141 3.73 7.66 9.43
N ASP A 142 4.03 7.67 8.13
CA ASP A 142 4.29 8.91 7.38
C ASP A 142 3.06 9.84 7.40
N PHE A 143 1.84 9.29 7.46
CA PHE A 143 0.60 10.06 7.58
C PHE A 143 0.27 10.40 9.04
N VAL A 144 0.52 9.48 9.98
CA VAL A 144 0.36 9.71 11.43
C VAL A 144 1.20 10.90 11.89
N ASP A 145 2.43 11.03 11.38
CA ASP A 145 3.36 12.10 11.75
C ASP A 145 2.93 13.48 11.25
N THR A 146 1.96 13.56 10.32
CA THR A 146 1.37 14.84 9.87
C THR A 146 0.26 15.33 10.78
N GLY A 147 -0.31 14.45 11.61
CA GLY A 147 -1.43 14.74 12.49
C GLY A 147 -1.03 14.89 13.96
N ILE A 148 -2.03 14.86 14.81
CA ILE A 148 -1.86 14.92 16.26
C ILE A 148 -2.01 13.53 16.85
N LEU A 149 -0.98 13.04 17.55
CA LEU A 149 -0.98 11.76 18.22
C LEU A 149 -1.98 11.76 19.38
N ILE A 150 -2.89 10.81 19.43
CA ILE A 150 -3.93 10.69 20.45
C ILE A 150 -3.70 9.46 21.33
N ASP A 151 -3.43 8.30 20.71
CA ASP A 151 -3.24 7.00 21.35
C ASP A 151 -4.32 6.64 22.40
N ALA A 152 -5.58 6.74 22.00
CA ALA A 152 -6.73 6.55 22.87
C ALA A 152 -7.51 5.27 22.53
N VAL A 153 -8.25 4.77 23.52
CA VAL A 153 -9.28 3.74 23.29
C VAL A 153 -10.37 4.31 22.40
N LEU A 154 -10.74 3.54 21.39
CA LEU A 154 -11.74 3.95 20.43
C LEU A 154 -13.14 3.91 21.06
N SER A 155 -13.89 5.00 20.90
CA SER A 155 -15.29 5.09 21.29
C SER A 155 -16.02 6.01 20.33
N ARG A 156 -17.31 5.76 20.14
CA ARG A 156 -18.20 6.59 19.31
C ARG A 156 -18.16 8.05 19.73
N GLU A 157 -18.17 8.31 21.03
CA GLU A 157 -18.17 9.65 21.61
C GLU A 157 -16.88 10.41 21.26
N LEU A 158 -15.73 9.74 21.35
CA LEU A 158 -14.44 10.35 21.02
C LEU A 158 -14.33 10.63 19.52
N ILE A 159 -14.76 9.69 18.66
CA ILE A 159 -14.80 9.91 17.22
C ILE A 159 -15.64 11.13 16.87
N LYS A 160 -16.86 11.22 17.44
CA LYS A 160 -17.72 12.38 17.22
C LYS A 160 -17.06 13.69 17.66
N ASN A 161 -16.42 13.72 18.82
CA ASN A 161 -15.73 14.91 19.31
C ASN A 161 -14.55 15.32 18.41
N ILE A 162 -13.84 14.38 17.83
CA ILE A 162 -12.76 14.66 16.88
C ILE A 162 -13.29 15.37 15.64
N PHE A 163 -14.43 14.93 15.10
CA PHE A 163 -14.99 15.49 13.87
C PHE A 163 -15.97 16.67 14.10
N VAL A 164 -16.04 17.23 15.32
CA VAL A 164 -16.81 18.47 15.55
C VAL A 164 -16.23 19.58 14.68
N PRO A 165 -17.05 20.22 13.80
CA PRO A 165 -16.59 21.31 12.95
C PRO A 165 -15.95 22.44 13.75
N SER A 166 -14.94 23.10 13.18
CA SER A 166 -14.19 24.21 13.78
C SER A 166 -13.28 23.82 14.97
N THR A 167 -13.05 22.53 15.23
CA THR A 167 -12.03 22.07 16.17
C THR A 167 -10.71 21.76 15.45
N PRO A 168 -9.55 21.80 16.11
CA PRO A 168 -8.26 21.53 15.44
C PRO A 168 -8.11 20.11 14.88
N LEU A 169 -8.88 19.15 15.36
CA LEU A 169 -8.74 17.73 15.00
C LEU A 169 -9.63 17.30 13.82
N HIS A 170 -10.65 18.10 13.45
CA HIS A 170 -11.66 17.69 12.46
C HIS A 170 -11.17 17.75 11.02
N ASP A 171 -10.14 18.57 10.75
CA ASP A 171 -9.60 18.76 9.41
C ASP A 171 -8.49 17.72 9.14
N GLY A 172 -8.83 16.69 8.42
CA GLY A 172 -7.96 15.56 8.12
C GLY A 172 -8.57 14.21 8.48
N ALA A 173 -7.73 13.20 8.53
CA ALA A 173 -8.13 11.83 8.79
C ALA A 173 -7.88 11.42 10.25
N LEU A 174 -8.78 10.57 10.76
CA LEU A 174 -8.59 9.78 11.96
C LEU A 174 -7.97 8.44 11.57
N ILE A 175 -6.81 8.09 12.12
CA ILE A 175 -6.14 6.81 11.86
C ILE A 175 -6.33 5.88 13.05
N ILE A 176 -6.87 4.69 12.77
CA ILE A 176 -7.08 3.61 13.72
C ILE A 176 -6.04 2.53 13.43
N ARG A 177 -5.32 2.11 14.49
CA ARG A 177 -4.35 1.02 14.48
C ARG A 177 -4.63 0.09 15.65
N ASP A 178 -4.70 -1.20 15.39
CA ASP A 178 -4.88 -2.23 16.41
C ASP A 178 -6.10 -1.94 17.34
N GLY A 179 -7.23 -1.50 16.76
CA GLY A 179 -8.46 -1.18 17.49
C GLY A 179 -8.40 0.12 18.33
N ARG A 180 -7.34 0.92 18.22
CA ARG A 180 -7.14 2.18 18.96
C ARG A 180 -7.05 3.37 18.02
N ILE A 181 -7.48 4.54 18.48
CA ILE A 181 -7.22 5.80 17.79
C ILE A 181 -5.73 6.12 17.92
N ARG A 182 -5.02 6.14 16.79
CA ARG A 182 -3.59 6.46 16.77
C ARG A 182 -3.34 7.95 16.67
N ALA A 183 -3.95 8.62 15.70
CA ALA A 183 -3.81 10.06 15.48
C ALA A 183 -5.06 10.62 14.80
N ALA A 184 -5.25 11.93 14.86
CA ALA A 184 -6.29 12.66 14.14
C ALA A 184 -5.72 13.92 13.49
N GLY A 185 -6.49 14.52 12.55
CA GLY A 185 -6.03 15.65 11.74
C GLY A 185 -4.90 15.25 10.78
N CYS A 186 -4.82 13.98 10.38
CA CYS A 186 -3.78 13.48 9.50
C CYS A 186 -4.03 13.88 8.05
N LEU A 187 -2.98 14.37 7.35
CA LEU A 187 -3.05 14.73 5.94
C LEU A 187 -2.87 13.49 5.07
N LEU A 188 -3.81 13.26 4.15
CA LEU A 188 -3.76 12.15 3.22
C LEU A 188 -3.53 12.64 1.79
N PRO A 189 -2.92 11.82 0.91
CA PRO A 189 -2.76 12.15 -0.49
C PRO A 189 -4.11 12.18 -1.21
N LEU A 190 -4.30 13.14 -2.10
CA LEU A 190 -5.46 13.18 -2.97
C LEU A 190 -5.21 12.32 -4.21
N THR A 191 -6.24 11.61 -4.68
CA THR A 191 -6.15 10.91 -5.97
C THR A 191 -5.96 11.90 -7.12
N GLU A 192 -5.14 11.53 -8.10
CA GLU A 192 -4.93 12.27 -9.34
C GLU A 192 -5.99 11.91 -10.41
N ASP A 193 -6.89 10.97 -10.14
CA ASP A 193 -7.92 10.53 -11.09
C ASP A 193 -8.92 11.68 -11.37
N ARG A 194 -8.89 12.16 -12.61
CA ARG A 194 -9.77 13.23 -13.11
C ARG A 194 -11.12 12.71 -13.61
N THR A 195 -11.28 11.41 -13.70
CA THR A 195 -12.53 10.78 -14.20
C THR A 195 -13.59 10.68 -13.09
N LEU A 196 -13.20 10.93 -11.83
CA LEU A 196 -14.11 10.88 -10.69
C LEU A 196 -15.17 11.97 -10.76
N SER A 197 -16.39 11.61 -10.34
CA SER A 197 -17.51 12.54 -10.24
C SER A 197 -17.15 13.80 -9.44
N THR A 198 -17.64 14.95 -9.89
CA THR A 198 -17.48 16.24 -9.22
C THR A 198 -18.22 16.30 -7.86
N GLU A 199 -19.16 15.37 -7.61
CA GLU A 199 -19.83 15.22 -6.32
C GLU A 199 -18.92 14.70 -5.19
N LEU A 200 -17.73 14.21 -5.56
CA LEU A 200 -16.77 13.70 -4.58
C LEU A 200 -15.90 14.85 -4.06
N GLY A 201 -16.17 15.29 -2.84
CA GLY A 201 -15.39 16.31 -2.14
C GLY A 201 -13.98 15.83 -1.77
N THR A 202 -13.23 16.72 -1.10
CA THR A 202 -11.82 16.50 -0.74
C THR A 202 -11.60 15.25 0.10
N ARG A 203 -12.49 14.95 1.08
CA ARG A 203 -12.40 13.74 1.93
C ARG A 203 -12.52 12.45 1.11
N HIS A 204 -13.42 12.42 0.12
CA HIS A 204 -13.53 11.24 -0.76
C HIS A 204 -12.28 11.05 -1.62
N ARG A 205 -11.75 12.15 -2.18
CA ARG A 205 -10.52 12.11 -2.99
C ARG A 205 -9.31 11.69 -2.16
N ALA A 206 -9.25 12.10 -0.89
CA ALA A 206 -8.20 11.69 0.04
C ALA A 206 -8.32 10.20 0.41
N ALA A 207 -9.55 9.71 0.61
CA ALA A 207 -9.79 8.29 0.89
C ALA A 207 -9.37 7.40 -0.28
N ILE A 208 -9.71 7.78 -1.51
CA ILE A 208 -9.30 7.07 -2.72
C ILE A 208 -7.77 7.12 -2.85
N GLY A 209 -7.15 8.30 -2.75
CA GLY A 209 -5.70 8.48 -2.91
C GLY A 209 -4.88 7.68 -1.89
N LEU A 210 -5.33 7.56 -0.64
CA LEU A 210 -4.68 6.68 0.33
C LEU A 210 -4.84 5.21 -0.06
N SER A 211 -6.04 4.78 -0.47
CA SER A 211 -6.32 3.40 -0.83
C SER A 211 -5.66 2.95 -2.15
N GLU A 212 -5.21 3.88 -2.99
CA GLU A 212 -4.37 3.60 -4.18
C GLU A 212 -2.93 3.21 -3.78
N GLN A 213 -2.43 3.77 -2.67
CA GLN A 213 -1.03 3.63 -2.26
C GLN A 213 -0.82 2.60 -1.15
N THR A 214 -1.90 2.21 -0.47
CA THR A 214 -1.86 1.33 0.70
C THR A 214 -2.99 0.30 0.65
N ASP A 215 -2.93 -0.67 1.54
CA ASP A 215 -4.00 -1.64 1.76
C ASP A 215 -5.01 -1.20 2.83
N ALA A 216 -4.95 0.06 3.26
CA ALA A 216 -5.87 0.61 4.25
C ALA A 216 -7.31 0.64 3.73
N VAL A 217 -8.25 0.47 4.64
CA VAL A 217 -9.67 0.67 4.37
C VAL A 217 -10.11 1.99 4.98
N VAL A 218 -10.79 2.82 4.21
CA VAL A 218 -11.18 4.15 4.67
C VAL A 218 -12.69 4.31 4.63
N VAL A 219 -13.27 4.72 5.74
CA VAL A 219 -14.68 5.09 5.84
C VAL A 219 -14.82 6.60 5.72
N VAL A 220 -15.72 7.04 4.86
CA VAL A 220 -16.00 8.46 4.60
C VAL A 220 -17.46 8.77 4.89
N VAL A 221 -17.72 9.85 5.61
CA VAL A 221 -19.06 10.44 5.73
C VAL A 221 -19.05 11.76 4.97
N SER A 222 -19.97 11.89 4.02
CA SER A 222 -20.13 13.13 3.26
C SER A 222 -20.80 14.21 4.09
N GLU A 223 -20.23 15.39 4.15
CA GLU A 223 -20.85 16.55 4.80
C GLU A 223 -22.00 17.15 3.98
N GLU A 224 -22.01 16.92 2.67
CA GLU A 224 -23.05 17.45 1.77
C GLU A 224 -24.29 16.56 1.76
N THR A 225 -24.09 15.24 1.65
CA THR A 225 -25.19 14.28 1.44
C THR A 225 -25.48 13.40 2.65
N GLY A 226 -24.59 13.37 3.64
CA GLY A 226 -24.64 12.41 4.74
C GLY A 226 -24.33 10.98 4.33
N THR A 227 -24.01 10.72 3.05
CA THR A 227 -23.75 9.36 2.56
C THR A 227 -22.50 8.78 3.21
N ILE A 228 -22.63 7.55 3.75
CA ILE A 228 -21.50 6.77 4.24
C ILE A 228 -20.96 5.94 3.08
N SER A 229 -19.65 6.00 2.88
CA SER A 229 -18.94 5.27 1.82
C SER A 229 -17.69 4.63 2.42
N TYR A 230 -17.14 3.61 1.76
CA TYR A 230 -15.78 3.16 2.07
C TYR A 230 -14.93 3.05 0.81
N THR A 231 -13.60 3.10 0.98
CA THR A 231 -12.65 2.91 -0.12
C THR A 231 -11.69 1.76 0.20
N TYR A 232 -11.33 1.03 -0.86
CA TYR A 232 -10.32 -0.02 -0.82
C TYR A 232 -9.72 -0.22 -2.21
N GLY A 233 -8.38 -0.33 -2.32
CA GLY A 233 -7.67 -0.61 -3.57
C GLY A 233 -7.92 0.42 -4.68
N GLY A 234 -8.05 1.71 -4.34
CA GLY A 234 -8.32 2.79 -5.29
C GLY A 234 -9.79 2.92 -5.71
N HIS A 235 -10.69 2.11 -5.17
CA HIS A 235 -12.10 2.14 -5.52
C HIS A 235 -12.95 2.65 -4.36
N ILE A 236 -14.02 3.41 -4.69
CA ILE A 236 -15.00 3.90 -3.73
C ILE A 236 -16.32 3.15 -3.87
N TYR A 237 -16.87 2.71 -2.75
CA TYR A 237 -18.14 1.99 -2.64
C TYR A 237 -19.15 2.85 -1.91
N ARG A 238 -20.22 3.26 -2.61
CA ARG A 238 -21.23 4.22 -2.14
C ARG A 238 -22.62 3.59 -2.15
N HIS A 239 -23.53 4.22 -1.39
CA HIS A 239 -24.95 3.84 -1.38
C HIS A 239 -25.23 2.39 -0.96
N LEU A 240 -24.35 1.84 -0.12
CA LEU A 240 -24.54 0.51 0.44
C LEU A 240 -25.29 0.60 1.79
N PRO A 241 -26.11 -0.42 2.10
CA PRO A 241 -26.65 -0.60 3.44
C PRO A 241 -25.53 -0.70 4.48
N GLU A 242 -25.79 -0.17 5.69
CA GLU A 242 -24.79 -0.17 6.75
C GLU A 242 -24.25 -1.57 7.09
N ASP A 243 -25.11 -2.57 7.08
CA ASP A 243 -24.72 -3.95 7.35
C ASP A 243 -23.72 -4.49 6.31
N GLN A 244 -23.87 -4.10 5.04
CA GLN A 244 -22.92 -4.48 4.00
C GLN A 244 -21.57 -3.76 4.18
N ILE A 245 -21.57 -2.51 4.63
CA ILE A 245 -20.32 -1.80 4.95
C ILE A 245 -19.62 -2.48 6.12
N LYS A 246 -20.34 -2.84 7.18
CA LYS A 246 -19.79 -3.59 8.33
C LYS A 246 -19.19 -4.93 7.90
N GLU A 247 -19.91 -5.70 7.09
CA GLU A 247 -19.45 -6.98 6.58
C GLU A 247 -18.16 -6.84 5.76
N ALA A 248 -18.13 -5.82 4.88
CA ALA A 248 -16.92 -5.51 4.10
C ALA A 248 -15.75 -5.14 5.02
N LEU A 249 -15.95 -4.27 6.01
CA LEU A 249 -14.93 -3.91 6.98
C LEU A 249 -14.41 -5.13 7.75
N ARG A 250 -15.29 -6.03 8.21
CA ARG A 250 -14.89 -7.29 8.85
C ARG A 250 -14.04 -8.14 7.93
N THR A 251 -14.52 -8.39 6.71
CA THR A 251 -13.80 -9.19 5.72
C THR A 251 -12.40 -8.64 5.43
N PHE A 252 -12.25 -7.33 5.33
CA PHE A 252 -10.95 -6.71 5.11
C PHE A 252 -10.07 -6.74 6.35
N MET A 253 -10.64 -6.66 7.56
CA MET A 253 -9.88 -6.70 8.82
C MET A 253 -9.56 -8.11 9.29
N GLU A 254 -10.33 -9.13 8.87
CA GLU A 254 -9.99 -10.52 9.08
C GLU A 254 -8.65 -10.82 8.39
N ARG A 255 -7.64 -11.14 9.18
CA ARG A 255 -6.38 -11.65 8.62
C ARG A 255 -6.68 -13.00 7.97
N PRO A 256 -6.21 -13.27 6.74
CA PRO A 256 -6.37 -14.59 6.17
C PRO A 256 -5.74 -15.61 7.15
N ARG A 257 -6.55 -16.42 7.79
CA ARG A 257 -6.07 -17.57 8.57
C ARG A 257 -5.21 -18.41 7.64
N GLN A 258 -3.89 -18.32 7.75
CA GLN A 258 -3.01 -19.30 7.14
C GLN A 258 -3.23 -20.63 7.82
N THR A 259 -4.15 -21.40 7.27
CA THR A 259 -4.28 -22.81 7.60
C THR A 259 -3.02 -23.49 7.04
N ILE A 260 -2.05 -23.76 7.93
CA ILE A 260 -0.83 -24.55 7.63
C ILE A 260 -1.19 -25.97 7.16
N THR A 261 -2.46 -26.33 7.10
CA THR A 261 -2.99 -27.65 6.73
C THR A 261 -3.09 -27.92 5.22
N GLY A 262 -2.75 -26.95 4.35
CA GLY A 262 -2.82 -27.14 2.87
C GLY A 262 -1.60 -27.79 2.24
N MET A 263 -0.46 -27.87 2.90
CA MET A 263 0.80 -28.34 2.27
C MET A 263 1.10 -29.83 2.43
N TRP A 264 0.24 -30.62 3.12
CA TRP A 264 0.52 -32.05 3.37
C TRP A 264 -0.54 -33.03 2.82
N LYS A 265 -1.37 -32.63 1.86
CA LYS A 265 -2.34 -33.54 1.22
C LYS A 265 -2.00 -33.91 -0.23
N TRP A 266 -0.77 -33.77 -0.68
CA TRP A 266 -0.34 -34.23 -2.00
C TRP A 266 0.58 -35.47 -1.95
N GLY A 267 0.36 -36.38 -1.02
CA GLY A 267 1.17 -37.58 -0.87
C GLY A 267 0.41 -38.84 -0.50
N ALA A 268 -0.91 -38.97 -0.79
CA ALA A 268 -1.63 -40.22 -0.56
C ALA A 268 -2.81 -40.38 -1.51
N LYS A 269 -2.55 -40.76 -2.76
CA LYS A 269 -3.43 -41.64 -3.52
C LYS A 269 -2.57 -42.53 -4.41
N LYS A 270 -2.66 -43.81 -4.08
CA LYS A 270 -2.20 -44.94 -4.89
C LYS A 270 -2.95 -44.96 -6.22
#